data_5ba4ac820a6181417f0a8e7da196747f
#
_entry.id   5ba4ac820a6181417f0a8e7da196747f
#
_cell.length_a   1.000
_cell.length_b   1.000
_cell.length_c   1.000
_cell.angle_alpha   90.00
_cell.angle_beta   90.00
_cell.angle_gamma   90.00
#
_symmetry.space_group_name_H-M   'P 1'
#
loop_
_entity.id
_entity.type
_entity.pdbx_description
1 polymer ?
#
loop_
_entity_poly.entity_id
_entity_poly.type
_entity_poly.pdbx_seq_one_letter_code
_entity_poly.pdbx_strand_id
1 'polypeptide(L)'
;MRVSTGDQNPDAQRDALIRAGVAEENIYVDYTSGAKSSRPQWDVVNKVLRAGDVLVCTRLDRVGRSTAHLVSLLDEFHRRDVAFRFLEQGIDTTTAEGRMVYRMLAAVAEFQRDLIVANTHEGLAAARARGRKGGRRPKLTAYQAELAQQLYDAREKTVQEIADLFTVPRSTVYGYLNKSDQPSGV
;
A
#
# COMPACT_ATOMS: atom_id res chain seq x y z
N MET A 1 18.20 8.51 7.63
CA MET A 1 18.14 9.76 6.84
C MET A 1 17.82 9.43 5.38
N ARG A 2 16.99 10.21 4.70
CA ARG A 2 16.68 10.05 3.26
C ARG A 2 17.19 11.27 2.50
N VAL A 3 18.02 11.05 1.49
CA VAL A 3 18.58 12.12 0.65
C VAL A 3 18.06 11.96 -0.77
N SER A 4 17.43 12.98 -1.35
CA SER A 4 17.05 13.02 -2.77
C SER A 4 18.18 13.70 -3.57
N THR A 5 18.40 13.24 -4.78
CA THR A 5 19.53 13.65 -5.66
C THR A 5 19.51 15.11 -6.14
N GLY A 6 18.70 15.98 -5.56
CA GLY A 6 18.57 17.34 -6.10
C GLY A 6 18.93 18.49 -5.17
N ASP A 7 18.69 18.41 -3.84
CA ASP A 7 18.65 19.67 -3.06
C ASP A 7 18.99 19.57 -1.56
N GLN A 8 19.56 18.50 -1.04
CA GLN A 8 19.79 18.43 0.38
C GLN A 8 21.19 17.93 0.70
N ASN A 9 21.98 18.84 1.28
CA ASN A 9 23.31 18.55 1.80
C ASN A 9 23.21 17.42 2.87
N PRO A 10 23.67 16.19 2.56
CA PRO A 10 23.65 15.07 3.51
C PRO A 10 24.43 15.39 4.77
N ASP A 11 25.49 16.18 4.65
CA ASP A 11 26.40 16.53 5.74
C ASP A 11 25.67 17.40 6.78
N ALA A 12 24.87 18.37 6.33
CA ALA A 12 24.09 19.21 7.26
C ALA A 12 23.07 18.40 8.07
N GLN A 13 22.46 17.36 7.46
CA GLN A 13 21.54 16.46 8.18
C GLN A 13 22.30 15.57 9.16
N ARG A 14 23.48 15.06 8.77
CA ARG A 14 24.36 14.26 9.64
C ARG A 14 24.80 15.09 10.84
N ASP A 15 25.29 16.31 10.62
CA ASP A 15 25.70 17.22 11.68
C ASP A 15 24.56 17.54 12.66
N ALA A 16 23.34 17.70 12.14
CA ALA A 16 22.17 17.91 13.00
C ALA A 16 21.87 16.70 13.89
N LEU A 17 22.02 15.48 13.38
CA LEU A 17 21.85 14.26 14.17
C LEU A 17 22.95 14.10 15.23
N ILE A 18 24.20 14.36 14.87
CA ILE A 18 25.32 14.31 15.82
C ILE A 18 25.11 15.34 16.94
N ARG A 19 24.74 16.58 16.60
CA ARG A 19 24.41 17.62 17.59
C ARG A 19 23.22 17.24 18.49
N ALA A 20 22.31 16.42 18.01
CA ALA A 20 21.21 15.90 18.79
C ALA A 20 21.58 14.71 19.68
N GLY A 21 22.86 14.28 19.68
CA GLY A 21 23.40 13.22 20.52
C GLY A 21 23.37 11.82 19.90
N VAL A 22 23.10 11.71 18.58
CA VAL A 22 23.17 10.41 17.90
C VAL A 22 24.63 10.07 17.61
N ALA A 23 25.08 8.89 18.07
CA ALA A 23 26.41 8.40 17.77
C ALA A 23 26.56 8.11 16.27
N GLU A 24 27.74 8.38 15.72
CA GLU A 24 27.98 8.36 14.28
C GLU A 24 27.72 6.98 13.65
N GLU A 25 28.07 5.91 14.36
CA GLU A 25 27.82 4.53 13.97
C GLU A 25 26.32 4.16 13.89
N ASN A 26 25.45 4.96 14.52
CA ASN A 26 24.00 4.79 14.54
C ASN A 26 23.29 5.70 13.51
N ILE A 27 24.02 6.35 12.60
CA ILE A 27 23.46 7.18 11.55
C ILE A 27 23.32 6.36 10.25
N TYR A 28 22.07 6.10 9.85
CA TYR A 28 21.72 5.34 8.66
C TYR A 28 21.22 6.27 7.55
N VAL A 29 21.76 6.12 6.34
CA VAL A 29 21.47 7.01 5.20
C VAL A 29 21.00 6.22 3.99
N ASP A 30 19.76 6.49 3.55
CA ASP A 30 19.25 6.00 2.28
C ASP A 30 19.39 7.07 1.19
N TYR A 31 20.11 6.76 0.13
CA TYR A 31 20.19 7.58 -1.07
C TYR A 31 19.12 7.12 -2.06
N THR A 32 18.07 7.94 -2.27
CA THR A 32 16.99 7.60 -3.21
C THR A 32 17.05 8.47 -4.45
N SER A 33 17.31 7.86 -5.61
CA SER A 33 17.04 8.47 -6.90
C SER A 33 15.57 8.21 -7.28
N GLY A 34 14.85 9.26 -7.62
CA GLY A 34 13.42 9.42 -7.91
C GLY A 34 12.48 8.24 -8.20
N ALA A 35 12.95 7.13 -8.78
CA ALA A 35 12.10 5.99 -9.18
C ALA A 35 12.25 4.74 -8.29
N LYS A 36 13.30 4.61 -7.49
CA LYS A 36 13.51 3.41 -6.67
C LYS A 36 12.96 3.60 -5.26
N SER A 37 11.95 2.80 -4.93
CA SER A 37 11.28 2.85 -3.62
C SER A 37 11.99 2.05 -2.51
N SER A 38 13.15 1.44 -2.81
CA SER A 38 13.92 0.63 -1.85
C SER A 38 14.60 1.51 -0.80
N ARG A 39 14.51 1.10 0.47
CA ARG A 39 15.08 1.79 1.63
C ARG A 39 15.87 0.80 2.50
N PRO A 40 17.00 0.27 2.00
CA PRO A 40 17.74 -0.80 2.68
C PRO A 40 18.23 -0.37 4.07
N GLN A 41 18.64 0.88 4.24
CA GLN A 41 19.09 1.38 5.55
C GLN A 41 17.90 1.56 6.53
N TRP A 42 16.74 1.94 6.03
CA TRP A 42 15.52 1.95 6.84
C TRP A 42 15.15 0.54 7.34
N ASP A 43 15.28 -0.48 6.48
CA ASP A 43 15.00 -1.86 6.85
C ASP A 43 15.98 -2.36 7.93
N VAL A 44 17.24 -1.91 7.88
CA VAL A 44 18.24 -2.19 8.93
C VAL A 44 17.83 -1.50 10.23
N VAL A 45 17.53 -0.19 10.20
CA VAL A 45 17.07 0.57 11.39
C VAL A 45 15.88 -0.11 12.03
N ASN A 46 14.90 -0.51 11.24
CA ASN A 46 13.69 -1.16 11.77
C ASN A 46 13.99 -2.49 12.48
N LYS A 47 15.03 -3.20 12.05
CA LYS A 47 15.46 -4.47 12.68
C LYS A 47 16.30 -4.27 13.94
N VAL A 48 17.11 -3.21 14.01
CA VAL A 48 18.02 -2.99 15.15
C VAL A 48 17.36 -2.26 16.31
N LEU A 49 16.31 -1.47 16.05
CA LEU A 49 15.57 -0.73 17.08
C LEU A 49 14.92 -1.68 18.11
N ARG A 50 15.12 -1.37 19.38
CA ARG A 50 14.61 -2.12 20.55
C ARG A 50 13.72 -1.22 21.40
N ALA A 51 12.96 -1.84 22.30
CA ALA A 51 12.19 -1.13 23.31
C ALA A 51 13.11 -0.22 24.15
N GLY A 52 12.68 1.02 24.36
CA GLY A 52 13.44 2.07 25.06
C GLY A 52 14.35 2.90 24.14
N ASP A 53 14.54 2.53 22.87
CA ASP A 53 15.30 3.32 21.91
C ASP A 53 14.55 4.58 21.46
N VAL A 54 15.30 5.58 21.01
CA VAL A 54 14.76 6.82 20.43
C VAL A 54 15.20 6.94 18.97
N LEU A 55 14.24 6.90 18.04
CA LEU A 55 14.50 7.16 16.64
C LEU A 55 14.56 8.67 16.38
N VAL A 56 15.74 9.19 16.06
CA VAL A 56 15.95 10.61 15.77
C VAL A 56 15.96 10.84 14.27
N CYS A 57 15.15 11.79 13.79
CA CYS A 57 15.08 12.20 12.39
C CYS A 57 15.11 13.71 12.28
N THR A 58 15.69 14.24 11.21
CA THR A 58 15.69 15.69 10.98
C THR A 58 14.30 16.21 10.67
N ARG A 59 13.52 15.47 9.85
CA ARG A 59 12.18 15.88 9.38
C ARG A 59 11.22 14.71 9.28
N LEU A 60 9.91 14.98 9.49
CA LEU A 60 8.83 14.01 9.35
C LEU A 60 8.75 13.38 7.94
N ASP A 61 8.93 14.18 6.88
CA ASP A 61 8.87 13.74 5.48
C ASP A 61 10.03 12.82 5.07
N ARG A 62 11.05 12.71 5.91
CA ARG A 62 12.15 11.74 5.71
C ARG A 62 11.79 10.34 6.17
N VAL A 63 10.82 10.20 7.04
CA VAL A 63 10.35 8.93 7.59
C VAL A 63 9.16 8.40 6.80
N GLY A 64 8.07 9.14 6.73
CA GLY A 64 6.84 8.78 6.05
C GLY A 64 6.86 9.10 4.55
N ARG A 65 6.14 8.31 3.74
CA ARG A 65 5.87 8.58 2.32
C ARG A 65 4.58 9.40 2.13
N SER A 66 3.70 9.33 3.11
CA SER A 66 2.44 10.06 3.21
C SER A 66 2.11 10.24 4.68
N THR A 67 1.17 11.12 5.00
CA THR A 67 0.71 11.32 6.39
C THR A 67 0.17 10.02 6.98
N ALA A 68 -0.65 9.27 6.23
CA ALA A 68 -1.18 7.99 6.69
C ALA A 68 -0.08 6.96 6.97
N HIS A 69 0.93 6.85 6.08
CA HIS A 69 2.07 5.96 6.29
C HIS A 69 2.92 6.39 7.49
N LEU A 70 3.12 7.70 7.69
CA LEU A 70 3.83 8.21 8.85
C LEU A 70 3.13 7.80 10.15
N VAL A 71 1.81 8.01 10.24
CA VAL A 71 1.04 7.64 11.43
C VAL A 71 1.10 6.14 11.69
N SER A 72 0.94 5.31 10.65
CA SER A 72 1.06 3.85 10.78
C SER A 72 2.42 3.42 11.34
N LEU A 73 3.51 4.05 10.87
CA LEU A 73 4.86 3.81 11.40
C LEU A 73 4.99 4.24 12.85
N LEU A 74 4.47 5.42 13.18
CA LEU A 74 4.53 5.94 14.55
C LEU A 74 3.75 5.04 15.52
N ASP A 75 2.61 4.49 15.10
CA ASP A 75 1.84 3.52 15.91
C ASP A 75 2.58 2.20 16.07
N GLU A 76 3.22 1.70 15.02
CA GLU A 76 4.03 0.49 15.07
C GLU A 76 5.15 0.63 16.11
N PHE A 77 5.90 1.71 16.03
CA PHE A 77 7.01 1.95 16.95
C PHE A 77 6.54 2.24 18.38
N HIS A 78 5.44 2.95 18.54
CA HIS A 78 4.86 3.15 19.86
C HIS A 78 4.50 1.81 20.53
N ARG A 79 3.91 0.87 19.78
CA ARG A 79 3.64 -0.50 20.27
C ARG A 79 4.91 -1.28 20.61
N ARG A 80 6.04 -0.94 19.98
CA ARG A 80 7.36 -1.51 20.25
C ARG A 80 8.13 -0.78 21.35
N ASP A 81 7.50 0.22 22.00
CA ASP A 81 8.13 1.08 22.99
C ASP A 81 9.36 1.84 22.45
N VAL A 82 9.32 2.25 21.17
CA VAL A 82 10.33 3.09 20.53
C VAL A 82 9.81 4.51 20.45
N ALA A 83 10.54 5.47 21.00
CA ALA A 83 10.20 6.88 20.94
C ALA A 83 10.73 7.54 19.66
N PHE A 84 10.21 8.75 19.36
CA PHE A 84 10.62 9.55 18.19
C PHE A 84 11.05 10.94 18.59
N ARG A 85 12.01 11.46 17.84
CA ARG A 85 12.43 12.84 17.93
C ARG A 85 12.62 13.42 16.53
N PHE A 86 11.81 14.43 16.18
CA PHE A 86 11.90 15.17 14.91
C PHE A 86 12.45 16.54 15.17
N LEU A 87 13.70 16.79 14.72
CA LEU A 87 14.47 17.94 15.13
C LEU A 87 13.89 19.27 14.64
N GLU A 88 13.52 19.34 13.35
CA GLU A 88 13.00 20.58 12.75
C GLU A 88 11.59 20.94 13.23
N GLN A 89 10.75 19.95 13.52
CA GLN A 89 9.40 20.17 14.01
C GLN A 89 9.32 20.30 15.54
N GLY A 90 10.43 20.07 16.25
CA GLY A 90 10.45 20.12 17.70
C GLY A 90 9.56 19.07 18.39
N ILE A 91 9.25 17.95 17.70
CA ILE A 91 8.41 16.89 18.24
C ILE A 91 9.31 15.84 18.91
N ASP A 92 9.07 15.58 20.19
CA ASP A 92 9.80 14.57 20.96
C ASP A 92 8.82 13.74 21.79
N THR A 93 8.57 12.51 21.41
CA THR A 93 7.59 11.63 22.07
C THR A 93 8.09 11.05 23.40
N THR A 94 9.34 11.33 23.78
CA THR A 94 9.80 11.04 25.14
C THR A 94 9.16 11.99 26.16
N THR A 95 8.73 13.19 25.72
CA THR A 95 8.04 14.18 26.56
C THR A 95 6.52 14.02 26.51
N ALA A 96 5.81 14.53 27.52
CA ALA A 96 4.34 14.52 27.56
C ALA A 96 3.74 15.37 26.44
N GLU A 97 4.34 16.54 26.17
CA GLU A 97 3.92 17.48 25.12
C GLU A 97 4.08 16.87 23.74
N GLY A 98 5.24 16.25 23.46
CA GLY A 98 5.48 15.56 22.19
C GLY A 98 4.56 14.37 21.97
N ARG A 99 4.22 13.60 23.01
CA ARG A 99 3.19 12.56 22.92
C ARG A 99 1.79 13.12 22.64
N MET A 100 1.45 14.28 23.20
CA MET A 100 0.20 14.96 22.91
C MET A 100 0.14 15.37 21.43
N VAL A 101 1.18 16.04 20.92
CA VAL A 101 1.27 16.43 19.50
C VAL A 101 1.16 15.21 18.58
N TYR A 102 1.84 14.12 18.91
CA TYR A 102 1.75 12.87 18.19
C TYR A 102 0.30 12.34 18.12
N ARG A 103 -0.42 12.28 19.26
CA ARG A 103 -1.81 11.82 19.30
C ARG A 103 -2.74 12.69 18.47
N MET A 104 -2.51 14.00 18.44
CA MET A 104 -3.28 14.92 17.58
C MET A 104 -3.03 14.63 16.09
N LEU A 105 -1.78 14.40 15.69
CA LEU A 105 -1.45 14.04 14.31
C LEU A 105 -2.05 12.69 13.91
N ALA A 106 -2.05 11.70 14.82
CA ALA A 106 -2.68 10.41 14.63
C ALA A 106 -4.18 10.55 14.40
N ALA A 107 -4.88 11.31 15.24
CA ALA A 107 -6.30 11.56 15.11
C ALA A 107 -6.66 12.26 13.79
N VAL A 108 -5.88 13.25 13.35
CA VAL A 108 -6.07 13.93 12.06
C VAL A 108 -5.90 12.96 10.88
N ALA A 109 -4.93 12.06 10.94
CA ALA A 109 -4.71 11.10 9.86
C ALA A 109 -5.79 10.02 9.80
N GLU A 110 -6.29 9.56 10.96
CA GLU A 110 -7.44 8.67 11.04
C GLU A 110 -8.68 9.32 10.41
N PHE A 111 -8.99 10.55 10.80
CA PHE A 111 -10.08 11.33 10.22
C PHE A 111 -9.95 11.47 8.69
N GLN A 112 -8.76 11.79 8.18
CA GLN A 112 -8.53 11.86 6.73
C GLN A 112 -8.77 10.51 6.03
N ARG A 113 -8.37 9.41 6.66
CA ARG A 113 -8.63 8.06 6.13
C ARG A 113 -10.13 7.78 6.06
N ASP A 114 -10.86 8.09 7.11
CA ASP A 114 -12.32 7.88 7.18
C ASP A 114 -13.05 8.70 6.12
N LEU A 115 -12.64 9.95 5.90
CA LEU A 115 -13.16 10.78 4.81
C LEU A 115 -12.90 10.16 3.42
N ILE A 116 -11.70 9.63 3.17
CA ILE A 116 -11.37 8.96 1.90
C ILE A 116 -12.25 7.73 1.69
N VAL A 117 -12.45 6.93 2.74
CA VAL A 117 -13.31 5.74 2.70
C VAL A 117 -14.77 6.14 2.42
N ALA A 118 -15.30 7.13 3.15
CA ALA A 118 -16.66 7.64 2.95
C ALA A 118 -16.86 8.13 1.51
N ASN A 119 -16.00 9.01 1.02
CA ASN A 119 -16.05 9.53 -0.35
C ASN A 119 -15.95 8.42 -1.41
N THR A 120 -15.13 7.38 -1.15
CA THR A 120 -15.00 6.22 -2.05
C THR A 120 -16.31 5.42 -2.10
N HIS A 121 -16.94 5.18 -0.96
CA HIS A 121 -18.23 4.49 -0.88
C HIS A 121 -19.34 5.26 -1.60
N GLU A 122 -19.42 6.58 -1.38
CA GLU A 122 -20.38 7.44 -2.07
C GLU A 122 -20.15 7.44 -3.58
N GLY A 123 -18.89 7.57 -4.02
CA GLY A 123 -18.52 7.50 -5.44
C GLY A 123 -18.89 6.17 -6.09
N LEU A 124 -18.67 5.04 -5.38
CA LEU A 124 -19.05 3.72 -5.84
C LEU A 124 -20.57 3.54 -5.89
N ALA A 125 -21.30 4.04 -4.89
CA ALA A 125 -22.77 4.01 -4.89
C ALA A 125 -23.34 4.81 -6.06
N ALA A 126 -22.84 6.02 -6.30
CA ALA A 126 -23.23 6.85 -7.43
C ALA A 126 -22.87 6.21 -8.79
N ALA A 127 -21.75 5.53 -8.89
CA ALA A 127 -21.35 4.80 -10.10
C ALA A 127 -22.30 3.61 -10.37
N ARG A 128 -22.65 2.84 -9.32
CA ARG A 128 -23.60 1.73 -9.41
C ARG A 128 -25.01 2.20 -9.80
N ALA A 129 -25.47 3.31 -9.23
CA ALA A 129 -26.76 3.91 -9.58
C ALA A 129 -26.83 4.33 -11.06
N ARG A 130 -25.69 4.69 -11.67
CA ARG A 130 -25.55 4.96 -13.11
C ARG A 130 -25.27 3.72 -13.97
N GLY A 131 -25.46 2.50 -13.42
CA GLY A 131 -25.26 1.24 -14.12
C GLY A 131 -23.79 0.83 -14.35
N ARG A 132 -22.83 1.56 -13.80
CA ARG A 132 -21.41 1.19 -13.90
C ARG A 132 -21.08 0.09 -12.92
N LYS A 133 -20.73 -1.09 -13.42
CA LYS A 133 -20.22 -2.21 -12.61
C LYS A 133 -18.70 -2.13 -12.57
N GLY A 134 -18.13 -2.05 -11.37
CA GLY A 134 -16.68 -2.17 -11.18
C GLY A 134 -16.23 -3.62 -11.36
N GLY A 135 -14.93 -3.82 -11.49
CA GLY A 135 -14.31 -5.14 -11.61
C GLY A 135 -13.55 -5.30 -12.92
N ARG A 136 -12.92 -6.47 -13.06
CA ARG A 136 -12.20 -6.83 -14.29
C ARG A 136 -13.18 -7.01 -15.44
N ARG A 137 -12.88 -6.43 -16.60
CA ARG A 137 -13.68 -6.65 -17.81
C ARG A 137 -13.81 -8.14 -18.09
N PRO A 138 -15.04 -8.62 -18.40
CA PRO A 138 -15.24 -10.00 -18.86
C PRO A 138 -14.30 -10.31 -20.03
N LYS A 139 -13.71 -11.50 -20.04
CA LYS A 139 -12.84 -11.94 -21.14
C LYS A 139 -13.61 -12.30 -22.40
N LEU A 140 -14.86 -12.73 -22.24
CA LEU A 140 -15.80 -12.97 -23.33
C LEU A 140 -16.89 -11.90 -23.28
N THR A 141 -17.32 -11.42 -24.45
CA THR A 141 -18.54 -10.61 -24.60
C THR A 141 -19.77 -11.46 -24.32
N ALA A 142 -20.93 -10.86 -24.07
CA ALA A 142 -22.18 -11.59 -23.90
C ALA A 142 -22.47 -12.51 -25.09
N TYR A 143 -22.29 -12.01 -26.31
CA TYR A 143 -22.44 -12.81 -27.54
C TYR A 143 -21.45 -13.99 -27.62
N GLN A 144 -20.18 -13.78 -27.27
CA GLN A 144 -19.18 -14.85 -27.26
C GLN A 144 -19.47 -15.90 -26.20
N ALA A 145 -19.99 -15.50 -25.04
CA ALA A 145 -20.39 -16.42 -23.99
C ALA A 145 -21.58 -17.29 -24.40
N GLU A 146 -22.58 -16.69 -25.06
CA GLU A 146 -23.73 -17.40 -25.61
C GLU A 146 -23.32 -18.39 -26.72
N LEU A 147 -22.46 -17.95 -27.64
CA LEU A 147 -21.95 -18.83 -28.71
C LEU A 147 -21.08 -19.97 -28.11
N ALA A 148 -20.28 -19.70 -27.08
CA ALA A 148 -19.54 -20.77 -26.41
C ALA A 148 -20.46 -21.81 -25.77
N GLN A 149 -21.59 -21.39 -25.17
CA GLN A 149 -22.60 -22.30 -24.64
C GLN A 149 -23.24 -23.12 -25.73
N GLN A 150 -23.66 -22.52 -26.86
CA GLN A 150 -24.28 -23.21 -27.98
C GLN A 150 -23.36 -24.28 -28.56
N LEU A 151 -22.08 -23.96 -28.82
CA LEU A 151 -21.10 -24.91 -29.36
C LEU A 151 -20.83 -26.08 -28.40
N TYR A 152 -20.86 -25.80 -27.09
CA TYR A 152 -20.70 -26.82 -26.06
C TYR A 152 -21.91 -27.76 -25.98
N ASP A 153 -23.12 -27.21 -25.98
CA ASP A 153 -24.36 -27.96 -25.85
C ASP A 153 -24.62 -28.81 -27.10
N ALA A 154 -24.32 -28.28 -28.29
CA ALA A 154 -24.40 -28.99 -29.56
C ALA A 154 -23.34 -30.10 -29.72
N ARG A 155 -22.34 -30.16 -28.79
CA ARG A 155 -21.18 -31.07 -28.86
C ARG A 155 -20.36 -30.94 -30.16
N GLU A 156 -20.47 -29.81 -30.83
CA GLU A 156 -19.73 -29.52 -32.07
C GLU A 156 -18.25 -29.28 -31.82
N LYS A 157 -17.90 -28.73 -30.62
CA LYS A 157 -16.54 -28.43 -30.24
C LYS A 157 -16.25 -28.81 -28.78
N THR A 158 -15.02 -29.24 -28.55
CA THR A 158 -14.49 -29.45 -27.19
C THR A 158 -14.26 -28.13 -26.52
N VAL A 159 -14.21 -28.13 -25.17
CA VAL A 159 -13.89 -26.92 -24.40
C VAL A 159 -12.52 -26.35 -24.78
N GLN A 160 -11.57 -27.20 -25.23
CA GLN A 160 -10.26 -26.73 -25.70
C GLN A 160 -10.41 -25.94 -27.01
N GLU A 161 -11.16 -26.47 -28.00
CA GLU A 161 -11.38 -25.81 -29.29
C GLU A 161 -12.16 -24.48 -29.12
N ILE A 162 -13.11 -24.43 -28.17
CA ILE A 162 -13.83 -23.20 -27.82
C ILE A 162 -12.88 -22.19 -27.19
N ALA A 163 -11.96 -22.62 -26.31
CA ALA A 163 -10.96 -21.76 -25.68
C ALA A 163 -10.00 -21.20 -26.73
N ASP A 164 -9.56 -22.01 -27.68
CA ASP A 164 -8.68 -21.62 -28.78
C ASP A 164 -9.37 -20.62 -29.72
N LEU A 165 -10.67 -20.89 -30.06
CA LEU A 165 -11.48 -20.00 -30.89
C LEU A 165 -11.57 -18.57 -30.36
N PHE A 166 -11.74 -18.43 -29.05
CA PHE A 166 -11.84 -17.11 -28.38
C PHE A 166 -10.52 -16.61 -27.80
N THR A 167 -9.44 -17.33 -27.99
CA THR A 167 -8.10 -16.99 -27.47
C THR A 167 -8.11 -16.73 -25.94
N VAL A 168 -8.78 -17.62 -25.21
CA VAL A 168 -8.87 -17.55 -23.74
C VAL A 168 -8.49 -18.90 -23.11
N PRO A 169 -8.03 -18.94 -21.86
CA PRO A 169 -7.80 -20.20 -21.16
C PRO A 169 -9.08 -21.03 -21.00
N ARG A 170 -8.95 -22.36 -21.02
CA ARG A 170 -10.07 -23.32 -20.74
C ARG A 170 -10.82 -22.96 -19.44
N SER A 171 -10.11 -22.57 -18.39
CA SER A 171 -10.72 -22.15 -17.12
C SER A 171 -11.67 -20.95 -17.27
N THR A 172 -11.41 -20.09 -18.25
CA THR A 172 -12.31 -18.98 -18.58
C THR A 172 -13.60 -19.50 -19.24
N VAL A 173 -13.49 -20.41 -20.20
CA VAL A 173 -14.66 -21.01 -20.86
C VAL A 173 -15.54 -21.71 -19.82
N TYR A 174 -14.97 -22.56 -18.97
CA TYR A 174 -15.72 -23.21 -17.88
C TYR A 174 -16.45 -22.25 -16.96
N GLY A 175 -15.91 -21.04 -16.75
CA GLY A 175 -16.54 -20.01 -15.93
C GLY A 175 -17.79 -19.37 -16.56
N TYR A 176 -17.97 -19.53 -17.87
CA TYR A 176 -19.13 -19.01 -18.63
C TYR A 176 -20.15 -20.10 -18.98
N LEU A 177 -19.73 -21.38 -19.02
CA LEU A 177 -20.65 -22.48 -19.29
C LEU A 177 -21.56 -22.75 -18.09
N ASN A 178 -22.85 -22.66 -18.29
CA ASN A 178 -23.83 -23.20 -17.34
C ASN A 178 -23.71 -24.72 -17.36
N LYS A 179 -23.49 -25.33 -16.23
CA LYS A 179 -23.62 -26.78 -16.07
C LYS A 179 -25.13 -27.11 -16.05
N SER A 180 -25.76 -27.11 -17.22
CA SER A 180 -27.04 -27.81 -17.36
C SER A 180 -26.78 -29.28 -17.11
N ASP A 181 -27.49 -29.87 -16.17
CA ASP A 181 -27.51 -31.25 -15.72
C ASP A 181 -26.82 -32.23 -16.67
N GLN A 182 -25.66 -32.75 -16.27
CA GLN A 182 -25.20 -34.01 -16.83
C GLN A 182 -26.15 -35.11 -16.32
N PRO A 183 -26.87 -35.79 -17.18
CA PRO A 183 -27.43 -37.08 -16.77
C PRO A 183 -26.23 -37.97 -16.44
N SER A 184 -26.21 -38.46 -15.20
CA SER A 184 -25.26 -39.46 -14.71
C SER A 184 -25.24 -40.60 -15.71
N GLY A 185 -24.20 -40.63 -16.56
CA GLY A 185 -24.00 -41.70 -17.54
C GLY A 185 -23.58 -42.96 -16.81
N VAL A 186 -24.27 -44.00 -17.06
CA VAL A 186 -24.05 -45.42 -16.82
C VAL A 186 -22.63 -45.88 -17.20
#